data_f689bebddd606f2c93a690448bed8010
#
_entry.id   f689bebddd606f2c93a690448bed8010
#
_cell.length_a   1.000
_cell.length_b   1.000
_cell.length_c   1.000
_cell.angle_alpha   90.00
_cell.angle_beta   90.00
_cell.angle_gamma   90.00
#
_symmetry.space_group_name_H-M   'P 1'
#
loop_
_entity.id
_entity.type
_entity.pdbx_description
1 polymer ?
#
loop_
_entity_poly.entity_id
_entity_poly.type
_entity_poly.pdbx_seq_one_letter_code
_entity_poly.pdbx_strand_id
1 'polypeptide(L)'
;MLARWVRLWFGFSEPVDRSAYFRHGFGLTAFKYGIDALLVWQFAGRFWTPLNYLSPLLTTRQALLGGAPSWLLPLMVVIALPFLWIGVSMTMRRAVDAGASPGIALLFFLPGVNLLLMLLLCLPPTRHYPASTSRPARLIAGKERMQSAMLGVAASLAITVISVVVAIYLRRRYSVGLFLGVPFTIGYISSYIYNYRVDRPAGESVVLALASVTIAAGAMVVFALEGLICIGMALPIAWAIAWPGAVLGRVMARRGMLGSTGAGMALVVPLLLGVEPRATPPTHEVVTVVEIAAPPEVVWRHVVAFPELPPPTELLFRAGVAAPVRARIEGSGVGAIRYCDFTTGSFVEPITAWDENRLLAFDITAQAPPMTEWSPYRNVNPPHLDGYFRATHGEFRLTPLPGGGTRLEGRTTYVVDMFPQRYWTLPAGRIVAAIHERVLRHIAALAEEEEP
;
A
#
# COMPACT_ATOMS: atom_id res chain seq x y z
N MET A 1 38.67 -8.25 -16.79
CA MET A 1 37.74 -9.23 -16.20
C MET A 1 36.53 -8.54 -15.55
N LEU A 2 36.73 -7.55 -14.68
CA LEU A 2 35.67 -6.81 -13.97
C LEU A 2 34.64 -6.15 -14.90
N ALA A 3 35.09 -5.44 -15.96
CA ALA A 3 34.20 -4.78 -16.94
C ALA A 3 33.31 -5.76 -17.71
N ARG A 4 33.71 -7.03 -17.87
CA ARG A 4 32.89 -8.08 -18.49
C ARG A 4 31.79 -8.55 -17.56
N TRP A 5 32.07 -8.67 -16.27
CA TRP A 5 31.08 -9.05 -15.25
C TRP A 5 30.06 -7.94 -15.02
N VAL A 6 30.49 -6.68 -14.96
CA VAL A 6 29.59 -5.53 -14.86
C VAL A 6 28.63 -5.50 -16.05
N ARG A 7 29.10 -5.72 -17.27
CA ARG A 7 28.22 -5.82 -18.45
C ARG A 7 27.29 -7.04 -18.38
N LEU A 8 27.79 -8.17 -17.89
CA LEU A 8 26.96 -9.36 -17.71
C LEU A 8 25.86 -9.14 -16.67
N TRP A 9 26.14 -8.50 -15.56
CA TRP A 9 25.18 -8.35 -14.47
C TRP A 9 24.23 -7.15 -14.66
N PHE A 10 24.74 -6.04 -15.15
CA PHE A 10 23.97 -4.78 -15.26
C PHE A 10 23.60 -4.41 -16.69
N GLY A 11 24.09 -5.13 -17.70
CA GLY A 11 23.78 -4.88 -19.09
C GLY A 11 22.41 -5.40 -19.51
N PHE A 12 21.91 -4.90 -20.66
CA PHE A 12 20.64 -5.31 -21.24
C PHE A 12 20.72 -5.71 -22.71
N SER A 13 21.87 -5.51 -23.35
CA SER A 13 22.01 -5.63 -24.79
C SER A 13 22.38 -7.05 -25.27
N GLU A 14 23.16 -7.78 -24.48
CA GLU A 14 23.68 -9.09 -24.90
C GLU A 14 22.83 -10.25 -24.36
N PRO A 15 22.50 -11.27 -25.15
CA PRO A 15 21.80 -12.44 -24.62
C PRO A 15 22.69 -13.14 -23.57
N VAL A 16 22.05 -13.80 -22.61
CA VAL A 16 22.73 -14.58 -21.56
C VAL A 16 22.53 -16.05 -21.89
N ASP A 17 23.65 -16.76 -22.10
CA ASP A 17 23.64 -18.19 -22.35
C ASP A 17 23.25 -18.99 -21.09
N ARG A 18 22.83 -20.24 -21.28
CA ARG A 18 22.40 -21.14 -20.21
C ARG A 18 23.43 -21.28 -19.09
N SER A 19 24.71 -21.47 -19.46
CA SER A 19 25.78 -21.71 -18.52
C SER A 19 26.12 -20.48 -17.67
N ALA A 20 26.17 -19.31 -18.30
CA ALA A 20 26.37 -18.05 -17.59
C ALA A 20 25.19 -17.76 -16.67
N TYR A 21 23.95 -17.96 -17.13
CA TYR A 21 22.75 -17.76 -16.33
C TYR A 21 22.73 -18.67 -15.10
N PHE A 22 23.02 -19.97 -15.26
CA PHE A 22 23.10 -20.90 -14.16
C PHE A 22 24.19 -20.50 -13.14
N ARG A 23 25.44 -20.36 -13.60
CA ARG A 23 26.58 -20.09 -12.71
C ARG A 23 26.44 -18.77 -11.95
N HIS A 24 26.11 -17.70 -12.64
CA HIS A 24 25.98 -16.39 -11.99
C HIS A 24 24.65 -16.24 -11.25
N GLY A 25 23.54 -16.75 -11.77
CA GLY A 25 22.24 -16.69 -11.10
C GLY A 25 22.25 -17.42 -9.77
N PHE A 26 22.61 -18.71 -9.78
CA PHE A 26 22.67 -19.51 -8.53
C PHE A 26 23.83 -19.10 -7.64
N GLY A 27 24.99 -18.72 -8.19
CA GLY A 27 26.12 -18.23 -7.44
C GLY A 27 25.81 -16.94 -6.66
N LEU A 28 25.17 -15.98 -7.32
CA LEU A 28 24.74 -14.73 -6.65
C LEU A 28 23.61 -14.98 -5.64
N THR A 29 22.68 -15.89 -5.92
CA THR A 29 21.65 -16.30 -4.95
C THR A 29 22.27 -16.91 -3.71
N ALA A 30 23.24 -17.82 -3.84
CA ALA A 30 23.96 -18.42 -2.73
C ALA A 30 24.77 -17.36 -1.95
N PHE A 31 25.43 -16.45 -2.65
CA PHE A 31 26.18 -15.35 -2.03
C PHE A 31 25.26 -14.41 -1.24
N LYS A 32 24.12 -14.01 -1.82
CA LYS A 32 23.11 -13.20 -1.11
C LYS A 32 22.58 -13.91 0.13
N TYR A 33 22.30 -15.21 0.00
CA TYR A 33 21.91 -16.04 1.14
C TYR A 33 22.95 -16.01 2.26
N GLY A 34 24.23 -16.19 1.92
CA GLY A 34 25.32 -16.13 2.88
C GLY A 34 25.41 -14.80 3.63
N ILE A 35 25.22 -13.68 2.92
CA ILE A 35 25.16 -12.34 3.54
C ILE A 35 23.99 -12.26 4.53
N ASP A 36 22.80 -12.66 4.13
CA ASP A 36 21.61 -12.58 4.97
C ASP A 36 21.73 -13.51 6.19
N ALA A 37 22.21 -14.74 5.99
CA ALA A 37 22.41 -15.68 7.06
C ALA A 37 23.42 -15.17 8.09
N LEU A 38 24.53 -14.55 7.62
CA LEU A 38 25.53 -13.94 8.49
C LEU A 38 24.96 -12.77 9.29
N LEU A 39 24.23 -11.87 8.64
CA LEU A 39 23.60 -10.72 9.29
C LEU A 39 22.59 -11.16 10.35
N VAL A 40 21.73 -12.12 10.03
CA VAL A 40 20.72 -12.63 10.96
C VAL A 40 21.38 -13.37 12.13
N TRP A 41 22.40 -14.17 11.86
CA TRP A 41 23.16 -14.85 12.92
C TRP A 41 23.83 -13.86 13.86
N GLN A 42 24.50 -12.83 13.30
CA GLN A 42 25.25 -11.83 14.09
C GLN A 42 24.34 -10.93 14.93
N PHE A 43 23.20 -10.48 14.39
CA PHE A 43 22.37 -9.44 15.01
C PHE A 43 21.05 -9.95 15.61
N ALA A 44 20.60 -11.15 15.24
CA ALA A 44 19.40 -11.78 15.79
C ALA A 44 19.69 -13.07 16.55
N GLY A 45 20.92 -13.62 16.48
CA GLY A 45 21.30 -14.87 17.12
C GLY A 45 20.54 -16.10 16.62
N ARG A 46 20.00 -16.05 15.40
CA ARG A 46 19.11 -17.08 14.83
C ARG A 46 19.65 -17.60 13.50
N PHE A 47 19.28 -18.85 13.18
CA PHE A 47 19.56 -19.42 11.86
C PHE A 47 18.57 -18.92 10.82
N TRP A 48 19.11 -18.35 9.71
CA TRP A 48 18.36 -18.00 8.54
C TRP A 48 18.41 -19.14 7.53
N THR A 49 17.25 -19.74 7.20
CA THR A 49 17.17 -20.86 6.25
C THR A 49 16.72 -20.40 4.86
N PRO A 50 17.05 -21.12 3.78
CA PRO A 50 16.54 -20.81 2.44
C PRO A 50 15.00 -20.78 2.37
N LEU A 51 14.30 -21.55 3.21
CA LEU A 51 12.86 -21.59 3.27
C LEU A 51 12.25 -20.25 3.71
N ASN A 52 13.00 -19.44 4.45
CA ASN A 52 12.54 -18.11 4.89
C ASN A 52 12.33 -17.12 3.72
N TYR A 53 12.94 -17.41 2.54
CA TYR A 53 12.68 -16.62 1.34
C TYR A 53 11.38 -17.01 0.63
N LEU A 54 10.80 -18.17 0.90
CA LEU A 54 9.54 -18.60 0.29
C LEU A 54 8.35 -17.85 0.88
N SER A 55 8.47 -17.33 2.12
CA SER A 55 7.44 -16.49 2.71
C SER A 55 7.52 -15.06 2.15
N PRO A 56 6.49 -14.57 1.46
CA PRO A 56 6.41 -13.19 1.04
C PRO A 56 6.12 -12.24 2.21
N LEU A 57 5.60 -12.77 3.33
CA LEU A 57 5.11 -12.02 4.48
C LEU A 57 6.28 -11.34 5.22
N LEU A 58 6.25 -10.01 5.24
CA LEU A 58 7.20 -9.21 6.00
C LEU A 58 7.03 -9.44 7.51
N THR A 59 5.79 -9.58 7.97
CA THR A 59 5.44 -9.90 9.35
C THR A 59 6.05 -11.21 9.83
N THR A 60 6.01 -12.27 9.00
CA THR A 60 6.70 -13.53 9.30
C THR A 60 8.21 -13.34 9.42
N ARG A 61 8.81 -12.53 8.52
CA ARG A 61 10.23 -12.19 8.60
C ARG A 61 10.55 -11.35 9.83
N GLN A 62 9.70 -10.40 10.19
CA GLN A 62 9.85 -9.62 11.43
C GLN A 62 9.73 -10.51 12.67
N ALA A 63 8.79 -11.45 12.70
CA ALA A 63 8.65 -12.41 13.80
C ALA A 63 9.88 -13.33 13.91
N LEU A 64 10.45 -13.77 12.78
CA LEU A 64 11.71 -14.55 12.75
C LEU A 64 12.91 -13.73 13.22
N LEU A 65 12.88 -12.40 13.05
CA LEU A 65 13.90 -11.46 13.50
C LEU A 65 13.57 -10.86 14.87
N GLY A 66 12.59 -11.41 15.61
CA GLY A 66 12.20 -10.90 16.93
C GLY A 66 13.39 -10.76 17.87
N GLY A 67 13.59 -9.56 18.43
CA GLY A 67 14.76 -9.19 19.24
C GLY A 67 15.93 -8.59 18.46
N ALA A 68 15.90 -8.61 17.11
CA ALA A 68 16.91 -7.94 16.30
C ALA A 68 16.70 -6.41 16.24
N PRO A 69 17.78 -5.64 15.99
CA PRO A 69 17.67 -4.20 15.79
C PRO A 69 16.70 -3.85 14.63
N SER A 70 15.92 -2.79 14.76
CA SER A 70 14.92 -2.37 13.80
C SER A 70 15.47 -2.03 12.40
N TRP A 71 16.75 -1.69 12.31
CA TRP A 71 17.43 -1.40 11.04
C TRP A 71 17.84 -2.65 10.24
N LEU A 72 17.86 -3.85 10.86
CA LEU A 72 18.38 -5.06 10.20
C LEU A 72 17.56 -5.45 8.97
N LEU A 73 16.24 -5.50 9.10
CA LEU A 73 15.37 -5.85 7.97
C LEU A 73 15.43 -4.82 6.83
N PRO A 74 15.36 -3.50 7.09
CA PRO A 74 15.65 -2.48 6.07
C PRO A 74 17.00 -2.65 5.37
N LEU A 75 18.05 -2.92 6.11
CA LEU A 75 19.37 -3.16 5.54
C LEU A 75 19.38 -4.38 4.59
N MET A 76 18.77 -5.51 5.01
CA MET A 76 18.64 -6.71 4.16
C MET A 76 17.88 -6.42 2.86
N VAL A 77 16.83 -5.58 2.92
CA VAL A 77 16.08 -5.13 1.74
C VAL A 77 16.97 -4.29 0.82
N VAL A 78 17.69 -3.31 1.34
CA VAL A 78 18.61 -2.48 0.55
C VAL A 78 19.71 -3.33 -0.11
N ILE A 79 20.30 -4.26 0.62
CA ILE A 79 21.29 -5.21 0.07
C ILE A 79 20.68 -6.10 -1.02
N ALA A 80 19.38 -6.43 -0.94
CA ALA A 80 18.72 -7.26 -1.94
C ALA A 80 18.53 -6.56 -3.31
N LEU A 81 18.51 -5.22 -3.37
CA LEU A 81 18.21 -4.46 -4.59
C LEU A 81 19.18 -4.73 -5.75
N PRO A 82 20.52 -4.71 -5.55
CA PRO A 82 21.46 -5.07 -6.62
C PRO A 82 21.23 -6.48 -7.16
N PHE A 83 20.95 -7.45 -6.27
CA PHE A 83 20.71 -8.84 -6.66
C PHE A 83 19.38 -8.98 -7.43
N LEU A 84 18.36 -8.27 -7.01
CA LEU A 84 17.07 -8.20 -7.71
C LEU A 84 17.25 -7.64 -9.12
N TRP A 85 17.99 -6.53 -9.25
CA TRP A 85 18.31 -5.92 -10.53
C TRP A 85 19.03 -6.90 -11.46
N ILE A 86 20.11 -7.54 -10.97
CA ILE A 86 20.89 -8.52 -11.73
C ILE A 86 20.00 -9.70 -12.14
N GLY A 87 19.19 -10.21 -11.19
CA GLY A 87 18.28 -11.31 -11.43
C GLY A 87 17.28 -11.02 -12.55
N VAL A 88 16.58 -9.88 -12.48
CA VAL A 88 15.62 -9.46 -13.53
C VAL A 88 16.31 -9.25 -14.88
N SER A 89 17.45 -8.52 -14.89
CA SER A 89 18.22 -8.27 -16.12
C SER A 89 18.69 -9.56 -16.80
N MET A 90 19.27 -10.47 -16.04
CA MET A 90 19.76 -11.74 -16.57
C MET A 90 18.61 -12.66 -17.00
N THR A 91 17.52 -12.71 -16.22
CA THR A 91 16.32 -13.51 -16.53
C THR A 91 15.67 -13.05 -17.83
N MET A 92 15.52 -11.74 -18.03
CA MET A 92 14.98 -11.17 -19.25
C MET A 92 15.82 -11.57 -20.48
N ARG A 93 17.14 -11.44 -20.39
CA ARG A 93 18.06 -11.76 -21.49
C ARG A 93 18.13 -13.26 -21.75
N ARG A 94 18.06 -14.07 -20.70
CA ARG A 94 17.99 -15.52 -20.83
C ARG A 94 16.66 -15.99 -21.42
N ALA A 95 15.54 -15.38 -21.04
CA ALA A 95 14.24 -15.66 -21.66
C ALA A 95 14.28 -15.43 -23.18
N VAL A 96 14.89 -14.32 -23.61
CA VAL A 96 15.09 -14.04 -25.05
C VAL A 96 15.97 -15.09 -25.71
N ASP A 97 17.07 -15.49 -25.07
CA ASP A 97 17.98 -16.54 -25.58
C ASP A 97 17.27 -17.90 -25.67
N ALA A 98 16.43 -18.23 -24.70
CA ALA A 98 15.59 -19.43 -24.70
C ALA A 98 14.43 -19.38 -25.73
N GLY A 99 14.17 -18.22 -26.34
CA GLY A 99 13.04 -18.00 -27.25
C GLY A 99 11.71 -17.74 -26.57
N ALA A 100 11.73 -17.44 -25.28
CA ALA A 100 10.56 -17.03 -24.51
C ALA A 100 10.37 -15.52 -24.55
N SER A 101 9.17 -15.06 -24.12
CA SER A 101 8.89 -13.63 -23.97
C SER A 101 9.75 -13.03 -22.86
N PRO A 102 10.41 -11.87 -23.08
CA PRO A 102 11.13 -11.18 -22.02
C PRO A 102 10.22 -10.76 -20.85
N GLY A 103 8.90 -10.63 -21.06
CA GLY A 103 7.90 -10.33 -20.05
C GLY A 103 7.83 -11.35 -18.92
N ILE A 104 8.27 -12.61 -19.17
CA ILE A 104 8.32 -13.64 -18.12
C ILE A 104 9.25 -13.25 -16.94
N ALA A 105 10.20 -12.32 -17.16
CA ALA A 105 11.07 -11.81 -16.12
C ALA A 105 10.31 -11.03 -15.03
N LEU A 106 9.06 -10.59 -15.25
CA LEU A 106 8.21 -10.01 -14.20
C LEU A 106 7.88 -11.03 -13.10
N LEU A 107 7.84 -12.32 -13.43
CA LEU A 107 7.65 -13.39 -12.45
C LEU A 107 8.83 -13.51 -11.47
N PHE A 108 9.98 -12.91 -11.79
CA PHE A 108 11.14 -12.88 -10.90
C PHE A 108 10.88 -12.10 -9.60
N PHE A 109 9.91 -11.19 -9.59
CA PHE A 109 9.51 -10.45 -8.39
C PHE A 109 8.67 -11.28 -7.41
N LEU A 110 8.18 -12.45 -7.80
CA LEU A 110 7.38 -13.32 -6.95
C LEU A 110 8.30 -14.27 -6.16
N PRO A 111 8.31 -14.20 -4.82
CA PRO A 111 9.10 -15.10 -3.97
C PRO A 111 8.77 -16.58 -4.24
N GLY A 112 9.80 -17.41 -4.33
CA GLY A 112 9.67 -18.81 -4.70
C GLY A 112 9.48 -19.07 -6.20
N VAL A 113 8.64 -18.28 -6.88
CA VAL A 113 8.46 -18.36 -8.34
C VAL A 113 9.73 -17.96 -9.06
N ASN A 114 10.50 -17.01 -8.55
CA ASN A 114 11.80 -16.62 -9.12
C ASN A 114 12.80 -17.78 -9.19
N LEU A 115 12.89 -18.62 -8.15
CA LEU A 115 13.77 -19.80 -8.13
C LEU A 115 13.30 -20.86 -9.14
N LEU A 116 11.98 -21.11 -9.18
CA LEU A 116 11.39 -22.01 -10.17
C LEU A 116 11.64 -21.50 -11.61
N LEU A 117 11.44 -20.20 -11.84
CA LEU A 117 11.69 -19.56 -13.12
C LEU A 117 13.16 -19.69 -13.53
N MET A 118 14.09 -19.50 -12.59
CA MET A 118 15.52 -19.69 -12.84
C MET A 118 15.82 -21.13 -13.26
N LEU A 119 15.25 -22.12 -12.59
CA LEU A 119 15.40 -23.53 -12.96
C LEU A 119 14.82 -23.81 -14.34
N LEU A 120 13.59 -23.38 -14.60
CA LEU A 120 12.90 -23.59 -15.88
C LEU A 120 13.66 -22.94 -17.05
N LEU A 121 14.23 -21.76 -16.87
CA LEU A 121 15.02 -21.09 -17.89
C LEU A 121 16.41 -21.73 -18.11
N CYS A 122 16.88 -22.58 -17.21
CA CYS A 122 18.07 -23.39 -17.42
C CYS A 122 17.84 -24.64 -18.29
N LEU A 123 16.58 -25.05 -18.54
CA LEU A 123 16.26 -26.23 -19.33
C LEU A 123 16.48 -26.02 -20.86
N PRO A 124 15.95 -24.95 -21.49
CA PRO A 124 16.11 -24.75 -22.92
C PRO A 124 17.58 -24.59 -23.31
N PRO A 125 17.99 -25.12 -24.48
CA PRO A 125 19.34 -24.89 -24.99
C PRO A 125 19.56 -23.42 -25.35
N THR A 126 20.82 -22.98 -25.33
CA THR A 126 21.20 -21.67 -25.85
C THR A 126 21.02 -21.65 -27.37
N ARG A 127 20.31 -20.65 -27.86
CA ARG A 127 20.14 -20.45 -29.31
C ARG A 127 21.35 -19.71 -29.84
N HIS A 128 22.19 -20.40 -30.60
CA HIS A 128 23.24 -19.77 -31.37
C HIS A 128 22.61 -19.03 -32.52
N TYR A 129 22.62 -17.69 -32.46
CA TYR A 129 22.23 -16.85 -33.61
C TYR A 129 23.46 -16.62 -34.47
N PRO A 130 23.51 -17.16 -35.73
CA PRO A 130 24.59 -16.83 -36.62
C PRO A 130 24.64 -15.33 -36.90
N ALA A 131 25.83 -14.76 -36.88
CA ALA A 131 26.05 -13.31 -37.02
C ALA A 131 25.54 -12.72 -38.34
N SER A 132 25.16 -13.56 -39.30
CA SER A 132 24.81 -13.21 -40.69
C SER A 132 23.31 -13.07 -40.96
N THR A 133 22.42 -13.40 -40.05
CA THR A 133 20.99 -13.19 -40.29
C THR A 133 20.59 -11.78 -39.88
N SER A 134 20.46 -10.89 -40.86
CA SER A 134 19.80 -9.59 -40.72
C SER A 134 18.37 -9.85 -40.25
N ARG A 135 18.14 -9.73 -38.93
CA ARG A 135 16.79 -9.81 -38.37
C ARG A 135 15.93 -8.68 -38.91
N PRO A 136 14.67 -8.95 -39.27
CA PRO A 136 13.77 -7.90 -39.72
C PRO A 136 13.79 -6.76 -38.68
N ALA A 137 13.99 -5.53 -39.11
CA ALA A 137 14.10 -4.34 -38.26
C ALA A 137 12.96 -4.22 -37.25
N ARG A 138 11.76 -4.72 -37.56
CA ARG A 138 10.59 -4.78 -36.67
C ARG A 138 10.80 -5.69 -35.46
N LEU A 139 11.51 -6.83 -35.58
CA LEU A 139 11.78 -7.73 -34.45
C LEU A 139 12.83 -7.14 -33.51
N ILE A 140 13.83 -6.43 -34.05
CA ILE A 140 14.86 -5.73 -33.28
C ILE A 140 14.22 -4.56 -32.51
N ALA A 141 13.41 -3.75 -33.19
CA ALA A 141 12.70 -2.62 -32.58
C ALA A 141 11.71 -3.07 -31.47
N GLY A 142 10.98 -4.16 -31.67
CA GLY A 142 10.10 -4.75 -30.66
C GLY A 142 10.85 -5.24 -29.42
N LYS A 143 12.04 -5.83 -29.61
CA LYS A 143 12.91 -6.28 -28.53
C LYS A 143 13.46 -5.14 -27.70
N GLU A 144 13.97 -4.08 -28.34
CA GLU A 144 14.48 -2.89 -27.66
C GLU A 144 13.38 -2.14 -26.90
N ARG A 145 12.17 -2.09 -27.48
CA ARG A 145 10.99 -1.53 -26.85
C ARG A 145 10.65 -2.26 -25.55
N MET A 146 10.57 -3.59 -25.60
CA MET A 146 10.28 -4.41 -24.43
C MET A 146 11.38 -4.31 -23.37
N GLN A 147 12.64 -4.32 -23.77
CA GLN A 147 13.77 -4.18 -22.83
C GLN A 147 13.74 -2.83 -22.10
N SER A 148 13.50 -1.73 -22.80
CA SER A 148 13.40 -0.40 -22.19
C SER A 148 12.20 -0.29 -21.26
N ALA A 149 11.05 -0.89 -21.63
CA ALA A 149 9.86 -0.91 -20.78
C ALA A 149 10.12 -1.68 -19.47
N MET A 150 10.68 -2.88 -19.57
CA MET A 150 10.97 -3.70 -18.39
C MET A 150 12.03 -3.07 -17.47
N LEU A 151 13.01 -2.39 -18.03
CA LEU A 151 13.99 -1.64 -17.27
C LEU A 151 13.34 -0.50 -16.51
N GLY A 152 12.42 0.22 -17.14
CA GLY A 152 11.62 1.27 -16.51
C GLY A 152 10.79 0.73 -15.35
N VAL A 153 10.10 -0.40 -15.53
CA VAL A 153 9.33 -1.08 -14.47
C VAL A 153 10.24 -1.53 -13.33
N ALA A 154 11.37 -2.17 -13.63
CA ALA A 154 12.29 -2.65 -12.60
C ALA A 154 12.87 -1.51 -11.76
N ALA A 155 13.29 -0.40 -12.39
CA ALA A 155 13.74 0.80 -11.70
C ALA A 155 12.63 1.40 -10.81
N SER A 156 11.39 1.43 -11.30
CA SER A 156 10.22 1.91 -10.57
C SER A 156 9.94 1.07 -9.32
N LEU A 157 10.01 -0.26 -9.45
CA LEU A 157 9.85 -1.17 -8.31
C LEU A 157 10.94 -0.97 -7.25
N ALA A 158 12.20 -0.83 -7.66
CA ALA A 158 13.30 -0.56 -6.75
C ALA A 158 13.06 0.75 -5.95
N ILE A 159 12.66 1.82 -6.62
CA ILE A 159 12.35 3.10 -5.99
C ILE A 159 11.18 2.97 -5.02
N THR A 160 10.12 2.25 -5.42
CA THR A 160 8.96 2.01 -4.55
C THR A 160 9.39 1.30 -3.27
N VAL A 161 10.14 0.20 -3.37
CA VAL A 161 10.61 -0.56 -2.21
C VAL A 161 11.45 0.31 -1.29
N ILE A 162 12.43 1.05 -1.81
CA ILE A 162 13.27 1.97 -1.01
C ILE A 162 12.40 3.00 -0.31
N SER A 163 11.49 3.65 -1.05
CA SER A 163 10.66 4.73 -0.53
C SER A 163 9.69 4.24 0.54
N VAL A 164 9.06 3.07 0.34
CA VAL A 164 8.16 2.44 1.33
C VAL A 164 8.93 2.07 2.60
N VAL A 165 10.11 1.46 2.46
CA VAL A 165 10.95 1.11 3.61
C VAL A 165 11.32 2.36 4.39
N VAL A 166 11.76 3.41 3.72
CA VAL A 166 12.16 4.68 4.38
C VAL A 166 10.95 5.37 5.00
N ALA A 167 9.85 5.55 4.28
CA ALA A 167 8.69 6.28 4.77
C ALA A 167 7.97 5.56 5.92
N ILE A 168 7.63 4.29 5.71
CA ILE A 168 6.76 3.55 6.62
C ILE A 168 7.54 2.93 7.77
N TYR A 169 8.67 2.25 7.48
CA TYR A 169 9.38 1.48 8.51
C TYR A 169 10.42 2.28 9.28
N LEU A 170 11.12 3.24 8.62
CA LEU A 170 12.11 4.07 9.31
C LEU A 170 11.50 5.35 9.88
N ARG A 171 10.61 6.03 9.15
CA ARG A 171 10.01 7.29 9.56
C ARG A 171 8.62 7.18 10.17
N ARG A 172 7.94 6.05 9.99
CA ARG A 172 6.57 5.79 10.44
C ARG A 172 5.60 6.90 10.00
N ARG A 173 5.62 7.25 8.69
CA ARG A 173 4.82 8.33 8.14
C ARG A 173 4.28 8.02 6.76
N TYR A 174 3.00 8.30 6.58
CA TYR A 174 2.30 8.31 5.29
C TYR A 174 2.31 9.73 4.72
N SER A 175 3.44 10.10 4.12
CA SER A 175 3.86 11.47 3.82
C SER A 175 3.57 11.94 2.39
N VAL A 176 3.77 13.25 2.13
CA VAL A 176 3.77 13.86 0.78
C VAL A 176 4.69 13.09 -0.16
N GLY A 177 5.90 12.76 0.32
CA GLY A 177 6.88 12.02 -0.46
C GLY A 177 6.35 10.67 -0.95
N LEU A 178 5.61 9.96 -0.10
CA LEU A 178 5.06 8.65 -0.43
C LEU A 178 3.95 8.75 -1.49
N PHE A 179 2.97 9.64 -1.30
CA PHE A 179 1.78 9.68 -2.16
C PHE A 179 1.94 10.57 -3.40
N LEU A 180 2.80 11.58 -3.39
CA LEU A 180 3.08 12.43 -4.55
C LEU A 180 4.46 12.15 -5.14
N GLY A 181 5.48 12.14 -4.30
CA GLY A 181 6.87 12.00 -4.76
C GLY A 181 7.14 10.66 -5.44
N VAL A 182 6.73 9.53 -4.82
CA VAL A 182 6.98 8.20 -5.36
C VAL A 182 6.25 7.97 -6.69
N PRO A 183 4.93 8.18 -6.82
CA PRO A 183 4.25 8.01 -8.10
C PRO A 183 4.80 8.92 -9.21
N PHE A 184 5.10 10.18 -8.89
CA PHE A 184 5.73 11.10 -9.84
C PHE A 184 7.07 10.55 -10.35
N THR A 185 7.92 10.08 -9.43
CA THR A 185 9.24 9.54 -9.78
C THR A 185 9.14 8.25 -10.56
N ILE A 186 8.19 7.38 -10.24
CA ILE A 186 7.88 6.18 -11.02
C ILE A 186 7.52 6.58 -12.46
N GLY A 187 6.59 7.51 -12.62
CA GLY A 187 6.20 8.01 -13.93
C GLY A 187 7.35 8.61 -14.71
N TYR A 188 8.14 9.46 -14.04
CA TYR A 188 9.31 10.10 -14.63
C TYR A 188 10.35 9.08 -15.10
N ILE A 189 10.80 8.19 -14.23
CA ILE A 189 11.90 7.26 -14.51
C ILE A 189 11.49 6.21 -15.54
N SER A 190 10.30 5.62 -15.40
CA SER A 190 9.83 4.63 -16.38
C SER A 190 9.74 5.21 -17.78
N SER A 191 9.17 6.41 -17.90
CA SER A 191 9.04 7.11 -19.17
C SER A 191 10.39 7.61 -19.72
N TYR A 192 11.27 8.13 -18.85
CA TYR A 192 12.61 8.55 -19.23
C TYR A 192 13.42 7.38 -19.83
N ILE A 193 13.51 6.26 -19.13
CA ILE A 193 14.23 5.06 -19.58
C ILE A 193 13.63 4.53 -20.90
N TYR A 194 12.30 4.56 -21.01
CA TYR A 194 11.59 4.08 -22.18
C TYR A 194 11.89 4.88 -23.45
N ASN A 195 12.12 6.18 -23.31
CA ASN A 195 12.36 7.11 -24.41
C ASN A 195 13.84 7.48 -24.60
N TYR A 196 14.74 7.01 -23.76
CA TYR A 196 16.14 7.44 -23.72
C TYR A 196 16.90 7.29 -25.03
N ARG A 197 16.66 6.20 -25.77
CA ARG A 197 17.35 5.90 -27.06
C ARG A 197 16.49 6.14 -28.28
N VAL A 198 15.18 6.09 -28.12
CA VAL A 198 14.21 6.17 -29.22
C VAL A 198 12.99 6.95 -28.73
N ASP A 199 12.64 8.03 -29.42
CA ASP A 199 11.42 8.77 -29.12
C ASP A 199 10.20 7.92 -29.47
N ARG A 200 9.32 7.74 -28.49
CA ARG A 200 8.09 6.94 -28.62
C ARG A 200 6.87 7.79 -28.37
N PRO A 201 5.69 7.34 -28.85
CA PRO A 201 4.43 8.08 -28.64
C PRO A 201 4.17 8.40 -27.17
N ALA A 202 3.66 9.60 -26.90
CA ALA A 202 3.37 10.04 -25.52
C ALA A 202 2.40 9.10 -24.80
N GLY A 203 1.38 8.60 -25.51
CA GLY A 203 0.42 7.65 -24.94
C GLY A 203 1.08 6.36 -24.42
N GLU A 204 2.06 5.82 -25.14
CA GLU A 204 2.79 4.62 -24.70
C GLU A 204 3.60 4.87 -23.42
N SER A 205 4.23 6.03 -23.34
CA SER A 205 5.00 6.44 -22.15
C SER A 205 4.10 6.59 -20.93
N VAL A 206 2.92 7.16 -21.11
CA VAL A 206 1.92 7.28 -20.04
C VAL A 206 1.39 5.90 -19.63
N VAL A 207 0.98 5.06 -20.59
CA VAL A 207 0.52 3.69 -20.29
C VAL A 207 1.58 2.89 -19.53
N LEU A 208 2.85 2.99 -19.93
CA LEU A 208 3.94 2.32 -19.21
C LEU A 208 4.08 2.84 -17.77
N ALA A 209 3.97 4.15 -17.56
CA ALA A 209 4.05 4.76 -16.23
C ALA A 209 2.91 4.28 -15.32
N LEU A 210 1.66 4.31 -15.83
CA LEU A 210 0.49 3.82 -15.09
C LEU A 210 0.60 2.32 -14.78
N ALA A 211 1.06 1.53 -15.75
CA ALA A 211 1.33 0.11 -15.56
C ALA A 211 2.44 -0.12 -14.50
N SER A 212 3.51 0.68 -14.50
CA SER A 212 4.57 0.61 -13.50
C SER A 212 4.06 0.88 -12.09
N VAL A 213 3.20 1.89 -11.92
CA VAL A 213 2.53 2.18 -10.64
C VAL A 213 1.64 1.01 -10.21
N THR A 214 0.84 0.47 -11.14
CA THR A 214 -0.05 -0.66 -10.84
C THR A 214 0.73 -1.92 -10.46
N ILE A 215 1.84 -2.21 -11.14
CA ILE A 215 2.72 -3.34 -10.80
C ILE A 215 3.37 -3.12 -9.43
N ALA A 216 3.82 -1.89 -9.13
CA ALA A 216 4.37 -1.55 -7.82
C ALA A 216 3.33 -1.72 -6.70
N ALA A 217 2.11 -1.24 -6.90
CA ALA A 217 0.99 -1.42 -5.99
C ALA A 217 0.64 -2.92 -5.80
N GLY A 218 0.58 -3.69 -6.89
CA GLY A 218 0.40 -5.14 -6.83
C GLY A 218 1.52 -5.86 -6.06
N ALA A 219 2.76 -5.41 -6.22
CA ALA A 219 3.89 -5.94 -5.45
C ALA A 219 3.71 -5.68 -3.94
N MET A 220 3.20 -4.52 -3.53
CA MET A 220 2.90 -4.25 -2.11
C MET A 220 1.90 -5.25 -1.53
N VAL A 221 0.86 -5.62 -2.30
CA VAL A 221 -0.10 -6.66 -1.89
C VAL A 221 0.57 -8.04 -1.82
N VAL A 222 1.35 -8.41 -2.85
CA VAL A 222 2.05 -9.72 -2.91
C VAL A 222 3.04 -9.88 -1.76
N PHE A 223 3.72 -8.81 -1.36
CA PHE A 223 4.65 -8.82 -0.22
C PHE A 223 3.97 -8.56 1.13
N ALA A 224 2.63 -8.50 1.16
CA ALA A 224 1.83 -8.22 2.34
C ALA A 224 2.24 -6.94 3.09
N LEU A 225 2.68 -5.93 2.35
CA LEU A 225 3.01 -4.61 2.87
C LEU A 225 1.76 -3.77 3.05
N GLU A 226 0.79 -3.94 2.14
CA GLU A 226 -0.48 -3.23 2.12
C GLU A 226 -1.61 -4.17 1.69
N GLY A 227 -2.85 -3.81 2.04
CA GLY A 227 -4.04 -4.54 1.61
C GLY A 227 -4.67 -3.98 0.34
N LEU A 228 -5.57 -4.75 -0.26
CA LEU A 228 -6.24 -4.39 -1.52
C LEU A 228 -7.15 -3.18 -1.39
N ILE A 229 -7.78 -2.98 -0.22
CA ILE A 229 -8.70 -1.84 0.00
C ILE A 229 -7.90 -0.54 -0.04
N CYS A 230 -6.80 -0.46 0.72
CA CYS A 230 -5.96 0.73 0.76
C CYS A 230 -5.26 1.01 -0.56
N ILE A 231 -4.78 -0.03 -1.25
CA ILE A 231 -4.24 0.11 -2.60
C ILE A 231 -5.30 0.62 -3.56
N GLY A 232 -6.53 0.09 -3.52
CA GLY A 232 -7.64 0.56 -4.34
C GLY A 232 -7.97 2.03 -4.11
N MET A 233 -7.92 2.49 -2.86
CA MET A 233 -8.10 3.91 -2.52
C MET A 233 -6.91 4.78 -2.94
N ALA A 234 -5.67 4.30 -2.86
CA ALA A 234 -4.47 5.07 -3.19
C ALA A 234 -4.18 5.14 -4.71
N LEU A 235 -4.63 4.14 -5.48
CA LEU A 235 -4.26 4.00 -6.89
C LEU A 235 -4.71 5.17 -7.78
N PRO A 236 -5.94 5.75 -7.64
CA PRO A 236 -6.37 6.88 -8.46
C PRO A 236 -5.46 8.11 -8.32
N ILE A 237 -5.07 8.47 -7.08
CA ILE A 237 -4.16 9.60 -6.86
C ILE A 237 -2.75 9.27 -7.39
N ALA A 238 -2.28 8.04 -7.20
CA ALA A 238 -0.99 7.61 -7.71
C ALA A 238 -0.92 7.70 -9.25
N TRP A 239 -1.98 7.30 -9.95
CA TRP A 239 -2.07 7.45 -11.42
C TRP A 239 -2.09 8.91 -11.85
N ALA A 240 -2.90 9.74 -11.18
CA ALA A 240 -3.00 11.17 -11.48
C ALA A 240 -1.64 11.88 -11.34
N ILE A 241 -0.81 11.46 -10.39
CA ILE A 241 0.51 12.02 -10.15
C ILE A 241 1.60 11.39 -11.05
N ALA A 242 1.49 10.12 -11.38
CA ALA A 242 2.44 9.46 -12.29
C ALA A 242 2.34 10.01 -13.73
N TRP A 243 1.17 10.43 -14.15
CA TRP A 243 0.96 11.00 -15.49
C TRP A 243 1.86 12.21 -15.79
N PRO A 244 1.85 13.32 -15.03
CA PRO A 244 2.76 14.44 -15.25
C PRO A 244 4.24 14.03 -15.13
N GLY A 245 4.56 13.09 -14.23
CA GLY A 245 5.89 12.49 -14.17
C GLY A 245 6.30 11.85 -15.50
N ALA A 246 5.41 11.06 -16.10
CA ALA A 246 5.66 10.41 -17.40
C ALA A 246 5.88 11.42 -18.53
N VAL A 247 5.06 12.46 -18.59
CA VAL A 247 5.20 13.53 -19.59
C VAL A 247 6.56 14.21 -19.46
N LEU A 248 6.94 14.57 -18.23
CA LEU A 248 8.22 15.21 -17.97
C LEU A 248 9.41 14.28 -18.30
N GLY A 249 9.35 13.02 -17.90
CA GLY A 249 10.39 12.02 -18.19
C GLY A 249 10.63 11.84 -19.69
N ARG A 250 9.54 11.82 -20.49
CA ARG A 250 9.64 11.78 -21.96
C ARG A 250 10.29 13.05 -22.52
N VAL A 251 9.88 14.22 -22.06
CA VAL A 251 10.44 15.51 -22.53
C VAL A 251 11.94 15.59 -22.23
N MET A 252 12.36 15.15 -21.05
CA MET A 252 13.78 15.14 -20.64
C MET A 252 14.61 14.14 -21.47
N ALA A 253 14.08 12.95 -21.73
CA ALA A 253 14.72 11.97 -22.58
C ALA A 253 14.95 12.49 -24.00
N ARG A 254 13.95 13.17 -24.58
CA ARG A 254 14.05 13.79 -25.94
C ARG A 254 15.07 14.90 -26.03
N ARG A 255 15.27 15.68 -24.95
CA ARG A 255 16.26 16.78 -24.93
C ARG A 255 17.69 16.31 -24.71
N GLY A 256 17.92 14.99 -24.59
CA GLY A 256 19.26 14.43 -24.36
C GLY A 256 19.90 14.91 -23.05
N MET A 257 19.10 15.40 -22.12
CA MET A 257 19.57 15.92 -20.82
C MET A 257 20.00 14.78 -19.90
N LEU A 258 21.13 14.15 -20.24
CA LEU A 258 21.88 13.26 -19.36
C LEU A 258 22.82 14.09 -18.51
N GLY A 259 22.65 14.08 -17.24
CA GLY A 259 23.55 14.77 -16.33
C GLY A 259 22.82 15.17 -15.05
N SER A 260 23.28 16.24 -14.44
CA SER A 260 22.82 16.74 -13.14
C SER A 260 21.29 16.92 -13.01
N THR A 261 20.59 17.24 -14.10
CA THR A 261 19.14 17.49 -14.08
C THR A 261 18.32 16.20 -13.98
N GLY A 262 18.69 15.15 -14.71
CA GLY A 262 18.00 13.85 -14.61
C GLY A 262 18.27 13.15 -13.28
N ALA A 263 19.50 13.21 -12.78
CA ALA A 263 19.86 12.72 -11.46
C ALA A 263 19.22 13.58 -10.34
N GLY A 264 19.12 14.88 -10.53
CA GLY A 264 18.46 15.80 -9.58
C GLY A 264 17.00 15.45 -9.35
N MET A 265 16.25 15.11 -10.39
CA MET A 265 14.85 14.69 -10.27
C MET A 265 14.69 13.36 -9.51
N ALA A 266 15.63 12.43 -9.62
CA ALA A 266 15.62 11.20 -8.83
C ALA A 266 15.86 11.45 -7.32
N LEU A 267 16.50 12.57 -6.97
CA LEU A 267 16.73 12.99 -5.58
C LEU A 267 15.54 13.76 -4.98
N VAL A 268 14.59 14.22 -5.78
CA VAL A 268 13.41 14.97 -5.30
C VAL A 268 12.60 14.12 -4.29
N VAL A 269 12.45 12.83 -4.51
CA VAL A 269 11.70 11.95 -3.57
C VAL A 269 12.37 11.86 -2.20
N PRO A 270 13.67 11.55 -2.08
CA PRO A 270 14.36 11.55 -0.78
C PRO A 270 14.34 12.93 -0.10
N LEU A 271 14.46 14.02 -0.88
CA LEU A 271 14.35 15.38 -0.36
C LEU A 271 12.95 15.67 0.20
N LEU A 272 11.89 15.36 -0.54
CA LEU A 272 10.51 15.51 -0.06
C LEU A 272 10.23 14.65 1.17
N LEU A 273 10.76 13.44 1.24
CA LEU A 273 10.70 12.59 2.42
C LEU A 273 11.49 13.19 3.61
N GLY A 274 12.52 14.03 3.31
CA GLY A 274 13.43 14.63 4.30
C GLY A 274 12.93 15.93 4.94
N VAL A 275 12.15 16.70 4.23
CA VAL A 275 11.83 18.12 4.58
C VAL A 275 10.41 18.30 5.11
N GLU A 276 9.61 17.25 5.22
CA GLU A 276 8.20 17.36 5.60
C GLU A 276 8.03 17.89 7.05
N PRO A 277 7.41 19.07 7.24
CA PRO A 277 7.19 19.62 8.57
C PRO A 277 6.21 18.76 9.38
N ARG A 278 6.42 18.71 10.71
CA ARG A 278 5.48 18.11 11.65
C ARG A 278 4.32 19.07 11.91
N ALA A 279 3.34 19.10 11.01
CA ALA A 279 2.09 19.80 11.27
C ALA A 279 1.14 18.90 12.06
N THR A 280 0.45 19.46 13.04
CA THR A 280 -0.68 18.78 13.71
C THR A 280 -1.79 18.61 12.68
N PRO A 281 -2.27 17.38 12.43
CA PRO A 281 -3.35 17.18 11.46
C PRO A 281 -4.63 17.87 11.93
N PRO A 282 -5.38 18.51 11.04
CA PRO A 282 -6.64 19.17 11.38
C PRO A 282 -7.71 18.16 11.83
N THR A 283 -8.60 18.59 12.69
CA THR A 283 -9.80 17.86 13.05
C THR A 283 -10.87 18.04 11.98
N HIS A 284 -11.63 16.98 11.75
CA HIS A 284 -12.77 16.94 10.84
C HIS A 284 -14.00 16.47 11.59
N GLU A 285 -15.17 16.80 11.07
CA GLU A 285 -16.43 16.45 11.69
C GLU A 285 -17.38 15.87 10.64
N VAL A 286 -18.15 14.86 11.07
CA VAL A 286 -19.27 14.31 10.32
C VAL A 286 -20.51 14.39 11.20
N VAL A 287 -21.60 14.89 10.62
CA VAL A 287 -22.92 14.99 11.26
C VAL A 287 -23.92 14.24 10.38
N THR A 288 -24.70 13.37 11.00
CA THR A 288 -25.78 12.61 10.37
C THR A 288 -27.04 12.77 11.19
N VAL A 289 -28.18 12.97 10.53
CA VAL A 289 -29.47 13.25 11.17
C VAL A 289 -30.50 12.25 10.70
N VAL A 290 -31.33 11.76 11.63
CA VAL A 290 -32.53 10.97 11.35
C VAL A 290 -33.70 11.55 12.16
N GLU A 291 -34.89 11.46 11.61
CA GLU A 291 -36.14 11.76 12.30
C GLU A 291 -36.81 10.44 12.67
N ILE A 292 -37.24 10.33 13.92
CA ILE A 292 -37.76 9.11 14.54
C ILE A 292 -39.17 9.40 15.05
N ALA A 293 -40.13 8.54 14.71
CA ALA A 293 -41.51 8.66 15.11
C ALA A 293 -41.73 8.13 16.56
N ALA A 294 -40.83 8.50 17.49
CA ALA A 294 -40.89 8.14 18.91
C ALA A 294 -40.42 9.31 19.76
N PRO A 295 -40.92 9.47 21.02
CA PRO A 295 -40.55 10.56 21.92
C PRO A 295 -39.09 10.42 22.39
N PRO A 296 -38.45 11.52 22.81
CA PRO A 296 -37.04 11.53 23.20
C PRO A 296 -36.68 10.53 24.30
N GLU A 297 -37.59 10.26 25.21
CA GLU A 297 -37.40 9.34 26.34
C GLU A 297 -37.23 7.89 25.88
N VAL A 298 -37.91 7.50 24.81
CA VAL A 298 -37.81 6.18 24.20
C VAL A 298 -36.49 6.09 23.40
N VAL A 299 -36.23 7.09 22.55
CA VAL A 299 -35.00 7.15 21.73
C VAL A 299 -33.75 7.18 22.64
N TRP A 300 -33.78 7.88 23.75
CA TRP A 300 -32.66 8.00 24.70
C TRP A 300 -32.13 6.64 25.18
N ARG A 301 -33.06 5.73 25.54
CA ARG A 301 -32.67 4.37 25.99
C ARG A 301 -31.81 3.66 25.01
N HIS A 302 -32.14 3.79 23.72
CA HIS A 302 -31.39 3.16 22.61
C HIS A 302 -30.14 3.93 22.20
N VAL A 303 -30.05 5.24 22.50
CA VAL A 303 -28.82 6.02 22.30
C VAL A 303 -27.76 5.64 23.34
N VAL A 304 -28.17 5.43 24.57
CA VAL A 304 -27.26 5.04 25.67
C VAL A 304 -26.64 3.65 25.40
N ALA A 305 -27.49 2.69 25.05
CA ALA A 305 -27.07 1.33 24.70
C ALA A 305 -28.05 0.70 23.73
N PHE A 306 -27.59 -0.13 22.82
CA PHE A 306 -28.44 -0.85 21.89
C PHE A 306 -27.94 -2.30 21.71
N PRO A 307 -28.86 -3.25 21.44
CA PRO A 307 -28.54 -4.65 21.19
C PRO A 307 -27.79 -4.83 19.86
N GLU A 308 -27.49 -6.06 19.52
CA GLU A 308 -26.75 -6.40 18.31
C GLU A 308 -27.52 -5.97 17.04
N LEU A 309 -26.82 -5.23 16.15
CA LEU A 309 -27.34 -4.84 14.85
C LEU A 309 -27.41 -6.07 13.91
N PRO A 310 -28.38 -6.10 12.98
CA PRO A 310 -28.39 -7.10 11.92
C PRO A 310 -27.04 -7.13 11.15
N PRO A 311 -26.65 -8.27 10.58
CA PRO A 311 -25.44 -8.36 9.78
C PRO A 311 -25.41 -7.30 8.65
N PRO A 312 -24.25 -6.69 8.35
CA PRO A 312 -24.16 -5.62 7.35
C PRO A 312 -24.41 -6.15 5.93
N THR A 313 -25.27 -5.45 5.19
CA THR A 313 -25.57 -5.72 3.78
C THR A 313 -24.80 -4.81 2.84
N GLU A 314 -24.30 -3.68 3.31
CA GLU A 314 -23.58 -2.67 2.56
C GLU A 314 -22.21 -3.20 2.12
N LEU A 315 -21.87 -2.96 0.84
CA LEU A 315 -20.62 -3.43 0.25
C LEU A 315 -19.38 -2.93 1.01
N LEU A 316 -19.45 -1.72 1.58
CA LEU A 316 -18.37 -1.11 2.35
C LEU A 316 -17.95 -1.99 3.54
N PHE A 317 -18.90 -2.42 4.35
CA PHE A 317 -18.67 -3.24 5.53
C PHE A 317 -18.32 -4.69 5.15
N ARG A 318 -18.97 -5.21 4.10
CA ARG A 318 -18.62 -6.53 3.54
C ARG A 318 -17.22 -6.57 2.93
N ALA A 319 -16.72 -5.42 2.48
CA ALA A 319 -15.34 -5.28 2.00
C ALA A 319 -14.29 -5.22 3.12
N GLY A 320 -14.70 -5.23 4.40
CA GLY A 320 -13.79 -5.29 5.54
C GLY A 320 -13.68 -4.03 6.37
N VAL A 321 -14.39 -2.94 6.01
CA VAL A 321 -14.50 -1.76 6.90
C VAL A 321 -15.23 -2.16 8.18
N ALA A 322 -14.77 -1.63 9.32
CA ALA A 322 -15.34 -1.91 10.63
C ALA A 322 -16.84 -1.56 10.67
N ALA A 323 -17.69 -2.56 10.89
CA ALA A 323 -19.12 -2.38 11.03
C ALA A 323 -19.49 -2.32 12.51
N PRO A 324 -20.39 -1.40 12.95
CA PRO A 324 -20.90 -1.39 14.31
C PRO A 324 -21.74 -2.63 14.55
N VAL A 325 -21.58 -3.24 15.74
CA VAL A 325 -22.25 -4.46 16.15
C VAL A 325 -23.26 -4.19 17.26
N ARG A 326 -22.86 -3.51 18.34
CA ARG A 326 -23.72 -3.16 19.49
C ARG A 326 -23.08 -2.06 20.33
N ALA A 327 -23.87 -1.45 21.22
CA ALA A 327 -23.33 -0.58 22.26
C ALA A 327 -23.81 -1.03 23.64
N ARG A 328 -22.88 -1.05 24.59
CA ARG A 328 -23.13 -1.36 26.01
C ARG A 328 -22.51 -0.27 26.89
N ILE A 329 -23.02 -0.08 28.08
CA ILE A 329 -22.52 0.93 29.03
C ILE A 329 -22.30 0.30 30.38
N GLU A 330 -21.25 0.74 31.06
CA GLU A 330 -20.95 0.41 32.47
C GLU A 330 -21.05 1.69 33.29
N GLY A 331 -22.00 1.71 34.24
CA GLY A 331 -22.36 2.88 35.02
C GLY A 331 -23.45 3.76 34.37
N SER A 332 -23.65 4.95 34.92
CA SER A 332 -24.61 5.95 34.43
C SER A 332 -24.09 7.36 34.70
N GLY A 333 -24.51 8.32 33.88
CA GLY A 333 -24.08 9.71 34.02
C GLY A 333 -22.68 9.99 33.47
N VAL A 334 -22.17 11.18 33.77
CA VAL A 334 -20.81 11.59 33.41
C VAL A 334 -19.79 10.69 34.11
N GLY A 335 -18.80 10.19 33.34
CA GLY A 335 -17.80 9.26 33.86
C GLY A 335 -18.14 7.78 33.67
N ALA A 336 -19.37 7.43 33.28
CA ALA A 336 -19.69 6.07 32.82
C ALA A 336 -18.88 5.74 31.56
N ILE A 337 -18.63 4.45 31.34
CA ILE A 337 -17.86 4.01 30.18
C ILE A 337 -18.79 3.28 29.21
N ARG A 338 -18.97 3.86 28.04
CA ARG A 338 -19.70 3.21 26.94
C ARG A 338 -18.71 2.48 26.05
N TYR A 339 -19.08 1.28 25.63
CA TYR A 339 -18.34 0.47 24.68
C TYR A 339 -19.17 0.34 23.42
N CYS A 340 -18.64 0.80 22.29
CA CYS A 340 -19.21 0.55 20.99
C CYS A 340 -18.42 -0.57 20.32
N ASP A 341 -19.02 -1.75 20.24
CA ASP A 341 -18.39 -2.93 19.65
C ASP A 341 -18.53 -2.88 18.13
N PHE A 342 -17.39 -3.05 17.42
CA PHE A 342 -17.30 -3.18 15.98
C PHE A 342 -16.79 -4.57 15.59
N THR A 343 -16.92 -4.94 14.35
CA THR A 343 -16.41 -6.22 13.82
C THR A 343 -14.89 -6.41 13.99
N THR A 344 -14.15 -5.33 14.21
CA THR A 344 -12.69 -5.30 14.39
C THR A 344 -12.26 -5.17 15.86
N GLY A 345 -13.19 -4.94 16.78
CA GLY A 345 -12.96 -4.73 18.22
C GLY A 345 -13.82 -3.60 18.79
N SER A 346 -13.59 -3.21 20.04
CA SER A 346 -14.40 -2.23 20.75
C SER A 346 -13.77 -0.84 20.77
N PHE A 347 -14.59 0.19 20.66
CA PHE A 347 -14.25 1.55 21.02
C PHE A 347 -14.57 1.76 22.49
N VAL A 348 -13.71 2.48 23.22
CA VAL A 348 -13.89 2.84 24.64
C VAL A 348 -14.25 4.32 24.71
N GLU A 349 -15.45 4.58 25.17
CA GLU A 349 -16.13 5.87 25.10
C GLU A 349 -16.53 6.37 26.49
N PRO A 350 -15.61 6.97 27.29
CA PRO A 350 -16.00 7.62 28.57
C PRO A 350 -16.94 8.80 28.30
N ILE A 351 -18.05 8.82 29.03
CA ILE A 351 -19.10 9.83 28.90
C ILE A 351 -18.61 11.16 29.49
N THR A 352 -18.64 12.20 28.67
CA THR A 352 -18.25 13.58 29.04
C THR A 352 -19.43 14.51 29.29
N ALA A 353 -20.60 14.23 28.69
CA ALA A 353 -21.84 14.93 28.97
C ALA A 353 -23.03 13.96 28.97
N TRP A 354 -23.92 14.14 29.95
CA TRP A 354 -25.12 13.35 30.10
C TRP A 354 -26.28 14.31 30.49
N ASP A 355 -27.03 14.76 29.47
CA ASP A 355 -28.28 15.51 29.65
C ASP A 355 -29.40 14.60 29.10
N GLU A 356 -30.11 13.99 30.07
CA GLU A 356 -31.09 12.93 29.80
C GLU A 356 -32.15 13.40 28.79
N ASN A 357 -32.40 12.57 27.77
CA ASN A 357 -33.31 12.83 26.65
C ASN A 357 -32.90 13.99 25.72
N ARG A 358 -31.67 14.54 25.88
CA ARG A 358 -31.20 15.68 25.07
C ARG A 358 -29.80 15.50 24.47
N LEU A 359 -28.82 15.11 25.30
CA LEU A 359 -27.43 15.06 24.85
C LEU A 359 -26.65 13.95 25.57
N LEU A 360 -26.07 13.07 24.80
CA LEU A 360 -25.02 12.14 25.24
C LEU A 360 -23.74 12.48 24.48
N ALA A 361 -22.69 12.88 25.19
CA ALA A 361 -21.39 13.11 24.55
C ALA A 361 -20.31 12.28 25.26
N PHE A 362 -19.30 11.88 24.49
CA PHE A 362 -18.21 11.03 24.95
C PHE A 362 -16.91 11.29 24.17
N ASP A 363 -15.81 11.09 24.85
CA ASP A 363 -14.51 11.04 24.19
C ASP A 363 -14.19 9.60 23.78
N ILE A 364 -13.31 9.42 22.79
CA ILE A 364 -12.88 8.11 22.35
C ILE A 364 -11.43 7.93 22.79
N THR A 365 -11.21 7.13 23.82
CA THR A 365 -9.89 6.93 24.44
C THR A 365 -9.15 5.72 23.89
N ALA A 366 -9.88 4.73 23.35
CA ALA A 366 -9.33 3.60 22.63
C ALA A 366 -10.26 3.22 21.48
N GLN A 367 -9.68 2.86 20.35
CA GLN A 367 -10.43 2.43 19.17
C GLN A 367 -9.81 1.18 18.56
N ALA A 368 -10.68 0.34 17.98
CA ALA A 368 -10.26 -0.78 17.14
C ALA A 368 -9.75 -0.30 15.77
N PRO A 369 -9.02 -1.16 15.03
CA PRO A 369 -8.64 -0.85 13.65
C PRO A 369 -9.84 -0.47 12.79
N PRO A 370 -9.73 0.54 11.90
CA PRO A 370 -10.86 1.03 11.10
C PRO A 370 -11.35 0.01 10.07
N MET A 371 -10.54 -1.01 9.77
CA MET A 371 -10.91 -2.07 8.81
C MET A 371 -10.03 -3.30 8.98
N THR A 372 -10.49 -4.41 8.40
CA THR A 372 -9.69 -5.61 8.11
C THR A 372 -9.37 -5.59 6.62
N GLU A 373 -8.10 -5.54 6.28
CA GLU A 373 -7.66 -5.47 4.89
C GLU A 373 -7.92 -6.76 4.10
N TRP A 374 -8.35 -6.60 2.86
CA TRP A 374 -8.37 -7.69 1.90
C TRP A 374 -6.96 -8.04 1.46
N SER A 375 -6.57 -9.26 1.71
CA SER A 375 -5.27 -9.78 1.33
C SER A 375 -5.39 -11.28 1.03
N PRO A 376 -4.57 -11.81 0.10
CA PRO A 376 -4.41 -13.26 -0.07
C PRO A 376 -3.80 -13.94 1.18
N TYR A 377 -3.33 -13.16 2.13
CA TYR A 377 -2.70 -13.62 3.35
C TYR A 377 -3.58 -13.32 4.57
N ARG A 378 -3.56 -14.21 5.57
CA ARG A 378 -4.23 -13.96 6.84
C ARG A 378 -3.44 -12.95 7.68
N ASN A 379 -4.14 -12.05 8.37
CA ASN A 379 -3.58 -11.10 9.35
C ASN A 379 -2.56 -10.10 8.78
N VAL A 380 -2.86 -9.49 7.65
CA VAL A 380 -2.12 -8.34 7.16
C VAL A 380 -2.61 -7.10 7.92
N ASN A 381 -1.76 -6.56 8.77
CA ASN A 381 -2.01 -5.33 9.54
C ASN A 381 -1.01 -4.26 9.11
N PRO A 382 -1.28 -3.52 8.04
CA PRO A 382 -0.43 -2.41 7.61
C PRO A 382 -0.38 -1.32 8.69
N PRO A 383 0.75 -0.62 8.85
CA PRO A 383 0.92 0.37 9.92
C PRO A 383 -0.13 1.51 9.91
N HIS A 384 -0.71 1.84 8.75
CA HIS A 384 -1.74 2.89 8.64
C HIS A 384 -3.07 2.54 9.33
N LEU A 385 -3.31 1.28 9.68
CA LEU A 385 -4.48 0.87 10.46
C LEU A 385 -4.36 1.24 11.94
N ASP A 386 -3.16 1.62 12.39
CA ASP A 386 -2.91 1.98 13.78
C ASP A 386 -2.58 3.47 13.92
N GLY A 387 -3.55 4.25 14.43
CA GLY A 387 -3.39 5.65 14.85
C GLY A 387 -3.39 6.70 13.74
N TYR A 388 -3.47 6.33 12.45
CA TYR A 388 -3.54 7.30 11.35
C TYR A 388 -4.96 7.85 11.09
N PHE A 389 -5.98 7.04 11.35
CA PHE A 389 -7.36 7.50 11.51
C PHE A 389 -7.73 7.39 12.98
N ARG A 390 -8.14 8.49 13.61
CA ARG A 390 -8.54 8.53 15.00
C ARG A 390 -9.84 9.30 15.14
N ALA A 391 -10.89 8.63 15.59
CA ALA A 391 -12.06 9.30 16.13
C ALA A 391 -11.70 9.78 17.55
N THR A 392 -12.02 11.01 17.87
CA THR A 392 -11.61 11.65 19.15
C THR A 392 -12.77 11.98 20.05
N HIS A 393 -13.93 12.29 19.46
CA HIS A 393 -15.12 12.69 20.21
C HIS A 393 -16.37 12.28 19.42
N GLY A 394 -17.43 11.93 20.16
CA GLY A 394 -18.75 11.64 19.61
C GLY A 394 -19.85 12.23 20.45
N GLU A 395 -20.96 12.60 19.81
CA GLU A 395 -22.17 13.03 20.51
C GLU A 395 -23.44 12.57 19.79
N PHE A 396 -24.48 12.34 20.58
CA PHE A 396 -25.85 12.19 20.13
C PHE A 396 -26.68 13.31 20.71
N ARG A 397 -27.37 14.05 19.85
CA ARG A 397 -28.25 15.15 20.24
C ARG A 397 -29.68 14.82 19.84
N LEU A 398 -30.60 14.92 20.81
CA LEU A 398 -32.02 14.67 20.62
C LEU A 398 -32.76 16.00 20.68
N THR A 399 -33.61 16.26 19.70
CA THR A 399 -34.46 17.46 19.65
C THR A 399 -35.90 17.02 19.40
N PRO A 400 -36.82 17.34 20.31
CA PRO A 400 -38.24 17.03 20.12
C PRO A 400 -38.79 17.68 18.85
N LEU A 401 -39.60 16.94 18.09
CA LEU A 401 -40.29 17.44 16.90
C LEU A 401 -41.75 17.78 17.22
N PRO A 402 -42.35 18.77 16.50
CA PRO A 402 -43.78 18.99 16.56
C PRO A 402 -44.51 17.70 16.13
N GLY A 403 -45.35 17.15 17.01
CA GLY A 403 -46.06 15.88 16.73
C GLY A 403 -45.58 14.66 17.50
N GLY A 404 -44.64 14.85 18.44
CA GLY A 404 -44.20 13.80 19.38
C GLY A 404 -42.98 13.01 18.95
N GLY A 405 -42.46 13.21 17.74
CA GLY A 405 -41.22 12.55 17.27
C GLY A 405 -39.94 13.20 17.77
N THR A 406 -38.82 12.60 17.44
CA THR A 406 -37.48 13.05 17.83
C THR A 406 -36.58 13.19 16.60
N ARG A 407 -35.90 14.33 16.47
CA ARG A 407 -34.73 14.48 15.59
C ARG A 407 -33.49 14.05 16.34
N LEU A 408 -32.89 12.95 15.90
CA LEU A 408 -31.64 12.42 16.44
C LEU A 408 -30.48 12.79 15.51
N GLU A 409 -29.51 13.50 16.06
CA GLU A 409 -28.28 13.91 15.41
C GLU A 409 -27.11 13.14 16.01
N GLY A 410 -26.37 12.41 15.19
CA GLY A 410 -25.10 11.78 15.54
C GLY A 410 -23.94 12.56 14.96
N ARG A 411 -22.94 12.87 15.78
CA ARG A 411 -21.76 13.66 15.41
C ARG A 411 -20.49 12.94 15.83
N THR A 412 -19.49 12.90 14.95
CA THR A 412 -18.15 12.38 15.29
C THR A 412 -17.08 13.33 14.80
N THR A 413 -16.18 13.69 15.72
CA THR A 413 -14.94 14.42 15.42
C THR A 413 -13.81 13.43 15.24
N TYR A 414 -13.02 13.58 14.16
CA TYR A 414 -11.93 12.67 13.82
C TYR A 414 -10.74 13.39 13.20
N VAL A 415 -9.59 12.70 13.20
CA VAL A 415 -8.33 13.16 12.62
C VAL A 415 -7.83 12.11 11.64
N VAL A 416 -7.31 12.57 10.49
CA VAL A 416 -6.60 11.73 9.52
C VAL A 416 -5.16 12.22 9.39
N ASP A 417 -4.20 11.39 9.83
CA ASP A 417 -2.77 11.70 9.78
C ASP A 417 -2.10 11.05 8.55
N MET A 418 -2.72 11.27 7.38
CA MET A 418 -2.22 10.79 6.07
C MET A 418 -2.25 11.93 5.06
N PHE A 419 -1.19 12.03 4.26
CA PHE A 419 -1.14 13.03 3.18
C PHE A 419 -1.56 12.41 1.82
N PRO A 420 -2.25 13.15 0.91
CA PRO A 420 -2.86 14.48 1.08
C PRO A 420 -4.14 14.39 1.94
N GLN A 421 -4.20 15.17 3.01
CA GLN A 421 -5.32 15.09 3.96
C GLN A 421 -6.68 15.27 3.28
N ARG A 422 -6.82 16.26 2.39
CA ARG A 422 -8.08 16.50 1.65
C ARG A 422 -8.54 15.29 0.83
N TYR A 423 -7.62 14.47 0.36
CA TYR A 423 -7.96 13.25 -0.36
C TYR A 423 -8.50 12.19 0.60
N TRP A 424 -7.79 11.93 1.69
CA TRP A 424 -8.11 10.86 2.63
C TRP A 424 -9.33 11.18 3.52
N THR A 425 -9.63 12.47 3.74
CA THR A 425 -10.86 12.86 4.45
C THR A 425 -12.14 12.53 3.68
N LEU A 426 -12.09 12.42 2.35
CA LEU A 426 -13.25 12.04 1.55
C LEU A 426 -13.74 10.61 1.84
N PRO A 427 -12.91 9.55 1.71
CA PRO A 427 -13.32 8.20 2.09
C PRO A 427 -13.57 8.08 3.61
N ALA A 428 -12.75 8.72 4.46
CA ALA A 428 -12.94 8.69 5.91
C ALA A 428 -14.30 9.26 6.33
N GLY A 429 -14.67 10.44 5.82
CA GLY A 429 -15.97 11.04 6.11
C GLY A 429 -17.16 10.18 5.64
N ARG A 430 -17.05 9.55 4.46
CA ARG A 430 -18.07 8.63 3.96
C ARG A 430 -18.21 7.36 4.82
N ILE A 431 -17.09 6.83 5.31
CA ILE A 431 -17.10 5.67 6.21
C ILE A 431 -17.80 6.04 7.53
N VAL A 432 -17.43 7.18 8.14
CA VAL A 432 -18.06 7.65 9.38
C VAL A 432 -19.55 7.91 9.17
N ALA A 433 -19.94 8.55 8.08
CA ALA A 433 -21.36 8.77 7.76
C ALA A 433 -22.13 7.45 7.60
N ALA A 434 -21.56 6.44 6.93
CA ALA A 434 -22.17 5.12 6.78
C ALA A 434 -22.34 4.39 8.13
N ILE A 435 -21.35 4.53 9.02
CA ILE A 435 -21.44 4.00 10.40
C ILE A 435 -22.58 4.70 11.15
N HIS A 436 -22.65 6.04 11.09
CA HIS A 436 -23.74 6.81 11.70
C HIS A 436 -25.10 6.37 11.16
N GLU A 437 -25.28 6.33 9.82
CA GLU A 437 -26.55 5.93 9.23
C GLU A 437 -27.02 4.58 9.72
N ARG A 438 -26.11 3.62 9.82
CA ARG A 438 -26.41 2.27 10.28
C ARG A 438 -26.85 2.26 11.76
N VAL A 439 -26.13 2.96 12.64
CA VAL A 439 -26.45 3.06 14.06
C VAL A 439 -27.74 3.84 14.28
N LEU A 440 -27.89 5.01 13.65
CA LEU A 440 -29.06 5.85 13.87
C LEU A 440 -30.35 5.22 13.32
N ARG A 441 -30.28 4.50 12.19
CA ARG A 441 -31.42 3.73 11.68
C ARG A 441 -31.79 2.54 12.57
N HIS A 442 -30.82 1.91 13.20
CA HIS A 442 -31.09 0.84 14.15
C HIS A 442 -31.77 1.37 15.41
N ILE A 443 -31.27 2.50 15.94
CA ILE A 443 -31.91 3.19 17.07
C ILE A 443 -33.34 3.60 16.71
N ALA A 444 -33.58 4.13 15.52
CA ALA A 444 -34.89 4.49 15.03
C ALA A 444 -35.85 3.28 15.02
N ALA A 445 -35.41 2.17 14.41
CA ALA A 445 -36.22 0.96 14.33
C ALA A 445 -36.61 0.44 15.73
N LEU A 446 -35.65 0.38 16.66
CA LEU A 446 -35.92 -0.07 18.04
C LEU A 446 -36.89 0.86 18.77
N ALA A 447 -36.73 2.19 18.62
CA ALA A 447 -37.58 3.16 19.27
C ALA A 447 -39.02 3.16 18.72
N GLU A 448 -39.18 2.97 17.40
CA GLU A 448 -40.48 2.91 16.75
C GLU A 448 -41.21 1.57 16.97
N GLU A 449 -40.48 0.47 17.24
CA GLU A 449 -41.07 -0.83 17.62
C GLU A 449 -41.59 -0.85 19.06
N GLU A 450 -41.05 0.01 19.99
CA GLU A 450 -41.49 0.09 21.37
C GLU A 450 -42.72 1.02 21.55
N GLU A 451 -43.07 1.81 20.55
CA GLU A 451 -44.27 2.66 20.60
C GLU A 451 -45.46 1.90 20.00
N PRO A 452 -46.53 1.61 20.73
CA PRO A 452 -47.70 0.87 20.27
C PRO A 452 -48.59 1.65 19.29
#